data_616586610ba5932dd27eed75d179cc8a
#
_entry.id   616586610ba5932dd27eed75d179cc8a
#
_cell.length_a   1.000
_cell.length_b   1.000
_cell.length_c   1.000
_cell.angle_alpha   90.00
_cell.angle_beta   90.00
_cell.angle_gamma   90.00
#
_symmetry.space_group_name_H-M   'P 1'
#
loop_
_entity.id
_entity.type
_entity.pdbx_description
1 polymer ?
#
loop_
_entity_poly.entity_id
_entity_poly.type
_entity_poly.pdbx_seq_one_letter_code
_entity_poly.pdbx_strand_id
1 'polypeptide(L)'
;AKTHPQTKVNILTLLSGEQQTHNYYAEHGFMYGNHVLRETYAEIKDVEEEHVTMYESLIDPTETLLEKFLIHEFTEVCNYYTCLEDETDNDIKKIWELFLDIELGHLQIASDLFKKYEHRDAEEIIGSEIIIPCRFKSQKKYVQKILETEVDKRLESEGKFITINNLPKDWASYKVQSKQNELNSPTENAIRLAFLHENRDIISANEDLADKETEI
;
A
#
# COMPACT_ATOMS: atom_id res chain seq x y z
N ALA A 1 -9.92 25.89 -5.14
CA ALA A 1 -9.26 25.78 -6.45
C ALA A 1 -9.32 24.30 -6.87
N LYS A 2 -9.70 24.01 -8.11
CA LYS A 2 -9.71 22.63 -8.61
C LYS A 2 -8.26 22.09 -8.61
N THR A 3 -8.04 20.92 -8.03
CA THR A 3 -6.76 20.23 -8.05
C THR A 3 -6.42 19.80 -9.48
N HIS A 4 -5.17 19.94 -9.88
CA HIS A 4 -4.71 19.54 -11.21
C HIS A 4 -4.86 18.01 -11.38
N PRO A 5 -5.34 17.49 -12.54
CA PRO A 5 -5.52 16.05 -12.76
C PRO A 5 -4.30 15.20 -12.44
N GLN A 6 -3.10 15.63 -12.84
CA GLN A 6 -1.84 14.94 -12.51
C GLN A 6 -1.63 14.78 -10.99
N THR A 7 -2.00 15.78 -10.20
CA THR A 7 -1.90 15.70 -8.73
C THR A 7 -2.88 14.65 -8.19
N LYS A 8 -4.10 14.58 -8.72
CA LYS A 8 -5.07 13.54 -8.35
C LYS A 8 -4.56 12.14 -8.69
N VAL A 9 -4.06 11.93 -9.91
CA VAL A 9 -3.44 10.66 -10.33
C VAL A 9 -2.31 10.26 -9.38
N ASN A 10 -1.40 11.18 -9.07
CA ASN A 10 -0.28 10.91 -8.17
C ASN A 10 -0.76 10.51 -6.77
N ILE A 11 -1.77 11.19 -6.22
CA ILE A 11 -2.34 10.86 -4.91
C ILE A 11 -2.98 9.46 -4.93
N LEU A 12 -3.79 9.15 -5.95
CA LEU A 12 -4.46 7.86 -6.04
C LEU A 12 -3.46 6.72 -6.28
N THR A 13 -2.42 6.92 -7.09
CA THR A 13 -1.35 5.93 -7.28
C THR A 13 -0.62 5.63 -5.97
N LEU A 14 -0.27 6.67 -5.20
CA LEU A 14 0.35 6.48 -3.87
C LEU A 14 -0.62 5.78 -2.92
N LEU A 15 -1.85 6.25 -2.81
CA LEU A 15 -2.88 5.65 -1.94
C LEU A 15 -3.09 4.17 -2.25
N SER A 16 -3.20 3.81 -3.54
CA SER A 16 -3.36 2.41 -3.96
C SER A 16 -2.14 1.56 -3.59
N GLY A 17 -0.94 2.11 -3.73
CA GLY A 17 0.31 1.46 -3.33
C GLY A 17 0.35 1.19 -1.82
N GLU A 18 0.06 2.19 -1.00
CA GLU A 18 0.03 2.07 0.47
C GLU A 18 -1.05 1.08 0.93
N GLN A 19 -2.24 1.11 0.31
CA GLN A 19 -3.31 0.15 0.61
C GLN A 19 -2.91 -1.30 0.26
N GLN A 20 -2.20 -1.51 -0.84
CA GLN A 20 -1.70 -2.83 -1.21
C GLN A 20 -0.61 -3.31 -0.27
N THR A 21 0.32 -2.44 0.14
CA THR A 21 1.38 -2.79 1.11
C THR A 21 0.80 -3.06 2.48
N HIS A 22 -0.16 -2.25 2.95
CA HIS A 22 -0.91 -2.53 4.17
C HIS A 22 -1.52 -3.94 4.17
N ASN A 23 -2.28 -4.27 3.11
CA ASN A 23 -2.91 -5.58 2.97
C ASN A 23 -1.86 -6.70 2.92
N TYR A 24 -0.77 -6.50 2.19
CA TYR A 24 0.32 -7.47 2.12
C TYR A 24 0.91 -7.78 3.49
N TYR A 25 1.26 -6.76 4.27
CA TYR A 25 1.83 -6.96 5.60
C TYR A 25 0.81 -7.54 6.59
N ALA A 26 -0.47 -7.17 6.49
CA ALA A 26 -1.54 -7.73 7.30
C ALA A 26 -1.75 -9.23 7.02
N GLU A 27 -1.76 -9.62 5.74
CA GLU A 27 -2.09 -10.97 5.31
C GLU A 27 -0.91 -11.95 5.42
N HIS A 28 0.32 -11.48 5.29
CA HIS A 28 1.49 -12.35 5.27
C HIS A 28 2.22 -12.42 6.63
N GLY A 29 2.05 -11.43 7.49
CA GLY A 29 2.76 -11.39 8.76
C GLY A 29 2.52 -12.62 9.65
N PHE A 30 1.28 -13.12 9.70
CA PHE A 30 0.93 -14.29 10.50
C PHE A 30 1.44 -15.63 9.94
N MET A 31 1.87 -15.66 8.67
CA MET A 31 2.41 -16.89 8.03
C MET A 31 3.80 -17.27 8.55
N TYR A 32 4.50 -16.34 9.19
CA TYR A 32 5.84 -16.61 9.72
C TYR A 32 5.78 -17.27 11.09
N GLY A 33 6.53 -18.36 11.26
CA GLY A 33 6.71 -19.03 12.56
C GLY A 33 7.53 -18.16 13.54
N ASN A 34 8.42 -17.34 13.05
CA ASN A 34 9.25 -16.45 13.84
C ASN A 34 8.44 -15.24 14.37
N HIS A 35 8.38 -15.08 15.70
CA HIS A 35 7.63 -13.99 16.34
C HIS A 35 8.20 -12.61 16.02
N VAL A 36 9.52 -12.46 15.87
CA VAL A 36 10.16 -11.18 15.51
C VAL A 36 9.69 -10.71 14.13
N LEU A 37 9.61 -11.64 13.16
CA LEU A 37 9.09 -11.29 11.84
C LEU A 37 7.61 -10.90 11.89
N ARG A 38 6.80 -11.60 12.67
CA ARG A 38 5.38 -11.24 12.87
C ARG A 38 5.20 -9.85 13.47
N GLU A 39 5.99 -9.53 14.50
CA GLU A 39 5.99 -8.21 15.12
C GLU A 39 6.43 -7.13 14.13
N THR A 40 7.49 -7.39 13.35
CA THR A 40 7.97 -6.47 12.32
C THR A 40 6.90 -6.20 11.25
N TYR A 41 6.23 -7.24 10.77
CA TYR A 41 5.15 -7.09 9.79
C TYR A 41 3.95 -6.34 10.37
N ALA A 42 3.59 -6.59 11.61
CA ALA A 42 2.54 -5.86 12.31
C ALA A 42 2.89 -4.36 12.46
N GLU A 43 4.15 -4.05 12.78
CA GLU A 43 4.63 -2.67 12.87
C GLU A 43 4.56 -1.96 11.51
N ILE A 44 5.04 -2.61 10.45
CA ILE A 44 4.98 -2.04 9.11
C ILE A 44 3.53 -1.83 8.68
N LYS A 45 2.65 -2.81 8.91
CA LYS A 45 1.21 -2.69 8.63
C LYS A 45 0.60 -1.43 9.25
N ASP A 46 0.93 -1.13 10.51
CA ASP A 46 0.39 0.05 11.19
C ASP A 46 0.93 1.36 10.59
N VAL A 47 2.18 1.38 10.16
CA VAL A 47 2.75 2.53 9.43
C VAL A 47 2.05 2.73 8.10
N GLU A 48 1.78 1.65 7.36
CA GLU A 48 1.05 1.72 6.08
C GLU A 48 -0.41 2.20 6.28
N GLU A 49 -1.06 1.83 7.39
CA GLU A 49 -2.39 2.34 7.74
C GLU A 49 -2.38 3.86 7.96
N GLU A 50 -1.35 4.39 8.61
CA GLU A 50 -1.16 5.84 8.76
C GLU A 50 -0.94 6.51 7.41
N HIS A 51 -0.17 5.89 6.49
CA HIS A 51 0.05 6.40 5.14
C HIS A 51 -1.26 6.43 4.33
N VAL A 52 -2.05 5.36 4.37
CA VAL A 52 -3.38 5.30 3.73
C VAL A 52 -4.24 6.46 4.22
N THR A 53 -4.38 6.63 5.53
CA THR A 53 -5.16 7.72 6.14
C THR A 53 -4.66 9.09 5.70
N MET A 54 -3.34 9.29 5.66
CA MET A 54 -2.72 10.54 5.24
C MET A 54 -3.05 10.87 3.79
N TYR A 55 -2.90 9.92 2.86
CA TYR A 55 -3.21 10.16 1.44
C TYR A 55 -4.71 10.28 1.18
N GLU A 56 -5.57 9.52 1.87
CA GLU A 56 -7.02 9.71 1.80
C GLU A 56 -7.46 11.12 2.20
N SER A 57 -6.81 11.71 3.18
CA SER A 57 -7.12 13.07 3.63
C SER A 57 -6.89 14.15 2.57
N LEU A 58 -6.14 13.83 1.50
CA LEU A 58 -5.88 14.73 0.37
C LEU A 58 -6.94 14.65 -0.73
N ILE A 59 -7.82 13.64 -0.67
CA ILE A 59 -8.93 13.47 -1.63
C ILE A 59 -10.05 14.44 -1.28
N ASP A 60 -10.65 15.06 -2.29
CA ASP A 60 -11.79 15.95 -2.10
C ASP A 60 -13.03 15.15 -1.65
N PRO A 61 -13.53 15.34 -0.42
CA PRO A 61 -14.67 14.58 0.09
C PRO A 61 -15.99 14.93 -0.60
N THR A 62 -16.01 16.00 -1.41
CA THR A 62 -17.21 16.44 -2.14
C THR A 62 -17.33 15.82 -3.54
N GLU A 63 -16.32 15.07 -3.98
CA GLU A 63 -16.39 14.34 -5.26
C GLU A 63 -17.54 13.32 -5.26
N THR A 64 -18.28 13.31 -6.35
CA THR A 64 -19.35 12.31 -6.56
C THR A 64 -18.75 10.93 -6.77
N LEU A 65 -19.57 9.89 -6.68
CA LEU A 65 -19.16 8.53 -6.97
C LEU A 65 -18.62 8.38 -8.42
N LEU A 66 -19.24 9.06 -9.36
CA LEU A 66 -18.83 8.99 -10.77
C LEU A 66 -17.59 9.82 -11.04
N GLU A 67 -17.36 10.93 -10.33
CA GLU A 67 -16.08 11.64 -10.38
C GLU A 67 -14.95 10.77 -9.85
N LYS A 68 -15.14 10.08 -8.73
CA LYS A 68 -14.16 9.14 -8.16
C LYS A 68 -13.91 7.96 -9.09
N PHE A 69 -14.95 7.39 -9.69
CA PHE A 69 -14.81 6.30 -10.63
C PHE A 69 -14.05 6.72 -11.88
N LEU A 70 -14.38 7.88 -12.46
CA LEU A 70 -13.71 8.42 -13.64
C LEU A 70 -12.21 8.68 -13.39
N ILE A 71 -11.86 9.29 -12.25
CA ILE A 71 -10.45 9.56 -11.95
C ILE A 71 -9.69 8.27 -11.59
N HIS A 72 -10.36 7.25 -11.06
CA HIS A 72 -9.78 5.93 -10.83
C HIS A 72 -9.37 5.29 -12.16
N GLU A 73 -10.29 5.13 -13.12
CA GLU A 73 -10.00 4.55 -14.44
C GLU A 73 -8.92 5.35 -15.18
N PHE A 74 -8.97 6.67 -15.09
CA PHE A 74 -7.93 7.52 -15.65
C PHE A 74 -6.55 7.29 -14.99
N THR A 75 -6.52 7.02 -13.70
CA THR A 75 -5.29 6.70 -12.96
C THR A 75 -4.70 5.37 -13.44
N GLU A 76 -5.52 4.34 -13.66
CA GLU A 76 -5.07 3.06 -14.19
C GLU A 76 -4.49 3.21 -15.61
N VAL A 77 -5.15 3.96 -16.49
CA VAL A 77 -4.59 4.30 -17.82
C VAL A 77 -3.22 4.96 -17.69
N CYS A 78 -3.07 5.94 -16.78
CA CYS A 78 -1.79 6.61 -16.57
C CYS A 78 -0.70 5.68 -16.04
N ASN A 79 -1.05 4.76 -15.14
CA ASN A 79 -0.14 3.79 -14.55
C ASN A 79 0.34 2.79 -15.62
N TYR A 80 -0.56 2.18 -16.39
CA TYR A 80 -0.16 1.23 -17.44
C TYR A 80 0.59 1.92 -18.59
N TYR A 81 0.21 3.14 -18.95
CA TYR A 81 0.99 3.94 -19.89
C TYR A 81 2.41 4.20 -19.37
N THR A 82 2.55 4.52 -18.10
CA THR A 82 3.87 4.69 -17.47
C THR A 82 4.69 3.41 -17.51
N CYS A 83 4.09 2.26 -17.18
CA CYS A 83 4.73 0.95 -17.26
C CYS A 83 5.18 0.64 -18.69
N LEU A 84 4.31 0.87 -19.67
CA LEU A 84 4.61 0.66 -21.09
C LEU A 84 5.81 1.50 -21.58
N GLU A 85 5.87 2.76 -21.17
CA GLU A 85 6.94 3.69 -21.56
C GLU A 85 8.28 3.39 -20.87
N ASP A 86 8.26 2.82 -19.65
CA ASP A 86 9.48 2.56 -18.86
C ASP A 86 9.99 1.12 -19.03
N GLU A 87 9.19 0.21 -19.59
CA GLU A 87 9.55 -1.19 -19.79
C GLU A 87 10.59 -1.34 -20.91
N THR A 88 11.58 -2.18 -20.66
CA THR A 88 12.68 -2.46 -21.59
C THR A 88 12.60 -3.84 -22.23
N ASP A 89 11.86 -4.77 -21.62
CA ASP A 89 11.63 -6.10 -22.17
C ASP A 89 10.47 -6.08 -23.15
N ASN A 90 10.71 -6.49 -24.39
CA ASN A 90 9.70 -6.43 -25.46
C ASN A 90 8.51 -7.38 -25.24
N ASP A 91 8.68 -8.48 -24.53
CA ASP A 91 7.58 -9.43 -24.29
C ASP A 91 6.72 -8.93 -23.12
N ILE A 92 7.32 -8.37 -22.08
CA ILE A 92 6.60 -7.71 -20.99
C ILE A 92 5.89 -6.44 -21.51
N LYS A 93 6.53 -5.70 -22.41
CA LYS A 93 5.92 -4.50 -23.03
C LYS A 93 4.59 -4.79 -23.71
N LYS A 94 4.46 -5.93 -24.40
CA LYS A 94 3.19 -6.37 -25.00
C LYS A 94 2.09 -6.63 -23.96
N ILE A 95 2.46 -7.05 -22.76
CA ILE A 95 1.51 -7.23 -21.66
C ILE A 95 0.99 -5.88 -21.18
N TRP A 96 1.88 -4.89 -21.03
CA TRP A 96 1.48 -3.52 -20.69
C TRP A 96 0.61 -2.87 -21.78
N GLU A 97 0.91 -3.12 -23.06
CA GLU A 97 0.07 -2.68 -24.18
C GLU A 97 -1.36 -3.26 -24.07
N LEU A 98 -1.47 -4.56 -23.78
CA LEU A 98 -2.77 -5.22 -23.61
C LEU A 98 -3.54 -4.63 -22.42
N PHE A 99 -2.89 -4.42 -21.29
CA PHE A 99 -3.56 -3.87 -20.10
C PHE A 99 -3.97 -2.41 -20.33
N LEU A 100 -3.13 -1.61 -20.98
CA LEU A 100 -3.47 -0.24 -21.36
C LEU A 100 -4.71 -0.19 -22.26
N ASP A 101 -4.80 -1.08 -23.25
CA ASP A 101 -5.97 -1.17 -24.14
C ASP A 101 -7.26 -1.51 -23.36
N ILE A 102 -7.19 -2.41 -22.40
CA ILE A 102 -8.31 -2.76 -21.53
C ILE A 102 -8.74 -1.54 -20.70
N GLU A 103 -7.81 -0.85 -20.07
CA GLU A 103 -8.10 0.32 -19.23
C GLU A 103 -8.61 1.53 -20.03
N LEU A 104 -8.16 1.70 -21.26
CA LEU A 104 -8.75 2.70 -22.18
C LEU A 104 -10.24 2.40 -22.45
N GLY A 105 -10.59 1.11 -22.57
CA GLY A 105 -12.00 0.69 -22.68
C GLY A 105 -12.80 0.99 -21.40
N HIS A 106 -12.23 0.74 -20.22
CA HIS A 106 -12.86 1.08 -18.93
C HIS A 106 -13.04 2.59 -18.78
N LEU A 107 -12.03 3.38 -19.09
CA LEU A 107 -12.11 4.84 -19.07
C LEU A 107 -13.20 5.39 -19.99
N GLN A 108 -13.36 4.79 -21.19
CA GLN A 108 -14.45 5.17 -22.09
C GLN A 108 -15.81 4.90 -21.46
N ILE A 109 -15.99 3.73 -20.83
CA ILE A 109 -17.24 3.37 -20.12
C ILE A 109 -17.50 4.35 -18.97
N ALA A 110 -16.49 4.66 -18.16
CA ALA A 110 -16.60 5.61 -17.05
C ALA A 110 -16.99 7.01 -17.55
N SER A 111 -16.39 7.46 -18.67
CA SER A 111 -16.70 8.74 -19.31
C SER A 111 -18.14 8.81 -19.83
N ASP A 112 -18.61 7.73 -20.45
CA ASP A 112 -19.99 7.65 -20.93
C ASP A 112 -21.01 7.65 -19.79
N LEU A 113 -20.73 6.96 -18.70
CA LEU A 113 -21.55 6.96 -17.50
C LEU A 113 -21.56 8.34 -16.84
N PHE A 114 -20.41 8.98 -16.71
CA PHE A 114 -20.30 10.34 -16.18
C PHE A 114 -21.11 11.34 -16.99
N LYS A 115 -20.98 11.32 -18.32
CA LYS A 115 -21.74 12.17 -19.21
C LYS A 115 -23.24 11.90 -19.13
N LYS A 116 -23.63 10.62 -19.06
CA LYS A 116 -25.05 10.21 -19.01
C LYS A 116 -25.76 10.65 -17.74
N TYR A 117 -25.11 10.52 -16.59
CA TYR A 117 -25.77 10.68 -15.29
C TYR A 117 -25.47 12.02 -14.61
N GLU A 118 -24.29 12.60 -14.86
CA GLU A 118 -23.95 13.92 -14.32
C GLU A 118 -24.11 15.06 -15.33
N HIS A 119 -24.35 14.73 -16.61
CA HIS A 119 -24.54 15.72 -17.70
C HIS A 119 -23.31 16.64 -17.86
N ARG A 120 -22.12 16.11 -17.59
CA ARG A 120 -20.83 16.81 -17.66
C ARG A 120 -19.87 16.01 -18.55
N ASP A 121 -18.89 16.69 -19.11
CA ASP A 121 -17.85 16.04 -19.90
C ASP A 121 -16.68 15.57 -19.01
N ALA A 122 -16.13 14.39 -19.31
CA ALA A 122 -15.02 13.80 -18.54
C ALA A 122 -13.80 14.74 -18.43
N GLU A 123 -13.53 15.51 -19.47
CA GLU A 123 -12.44 16.49 -19.52
C GLU A 123 -12.49 17.54 -18.42
N GLU A 124 -13.67 17.80 -17.84
CA GLU A 124 -13.78 18.70 -16.68
C GLU A 124 -13.06 18.17 -15.44
N ILE A 125 -12.89 16.85 -15.34
CA ILE A 125 -12.27 16.15 -14.21
C ILE A 125 -10.85 15.73 -14.53
N ILE A 126 -10.64 15.05 -15.66
CA ILE A 126 -9.35 14.46 -16.04
C ILE A 126 -8.50 15.39 -16.92
N GLY A 127 -9.06 16.52 -17.38
CA GLY A 127 -8.37 17.43 -18.30
C GLY A 127 -8.29 16.90 -19.72
N SER A 128 -7.67 17.67 -20.60
CA SER A 128 -7.43 17.32 -22.02
C SER A 128 -5.94 17.10 -22.32
N GLU A 129 -5.08 17.24 -21.35
CA GLU A 129 -3.63 17.10 -21.52
C GLU A 129 -3.19 15.66 -21.27
N ILE A 130 -2.22 15.21 -22.05
CA ILE A 130 -1.57 13.91 -21.84
C ILE A 130 -0.78 13.95 -20.55
N ILE A 131 -1.03 13.00 -19.67
CA ILE A 131 -0.26 12.81 -18.42
C ILE A 131 1.19 12.46 -18.78
N ILE A 132 2.12 13.13 -18.12
CA ILE A 132 3.54 12.82 -18.28
C ILE A 132 3.83 11.52 -17.50
N PRO A 133 4.30 10.45 -18.18
CA PRO A 133 4.62 9.20 -17.50
C PRO A 133 5.75 9.39 -16.49
N CYS A 134 5.63 8.73 -15.35
CA CYS A 134 6.71 8.67 -14.39
C CYS A 134 7.88 7.87 -14.97
N ARG A 135 9.11 8.37 -14.82
CA ARG A 135 10.29 7.63 -15.24
C ARG A 135 10.98 7.01 -14.04
N PHE A 136 11.29 5.72 -14.14
CA PHE A 136 12.01 5.03 -13.08
C PHE A 136 13.36 5.71 -12.81
N LYS A 137 13.59 6.01 -11.54
CA LYS A 137 14.86 6.51 -11.07
C LYS A 137 15.26 5.74 -9.82
N SER A 138 16.32 4.95 -9.92
CA SER A 138 16.80 4.14 -8.80
C SER A 138 17.05 5.00 -7.56
N GLN A 139 16.39 4.64 -6.46
CA GLN A 139 16.56 5.23 -5.13
C GLN A 139 17.50 4.37 -4.25
N LYS A 140 18.13 3.34 -4.79
CA LYS A 140 18.93 2.37 -4.05
C LYS A 140 19.94 3.01 -3.08
N LYS A 141 20.70 4.01 -3.55
CA LYS A 141 21.70 4.70 -2.73
C LYS A 141 21.09 5.51 -1.60
N TYR A 142 19.92 6.13 -1.86
CA TYR A 142 19.18 6.88 -0.85
C TYR A 142 18.66 5.93 0.24
N VAL A 143 17.99 4.84 -0.16
CA VAL A 143 17.48 3.83 0.77
C VAL A 143 18.61 3.21 1.59
N GLN A 144 19.74 2.84 0.97
CA GLN A 144 20.91 2.32 1.70
C GLN A 144 21.39 3.30 2.76
N LYS A 145 21.46 4.59 2.44
CA LYS A 145 21.86 5.61 3.42
C LYS A 145 20.89 5.70 4.60
N ILE A 146 19.57 5.64 4.36
CA ILE A 146 18.57 5.64 5.43
C ILE A 146 18.73 4.42 6.33
N LEU A 147 18.89 3.23 5.73
CA LEU A 147 19.12 1.98 6.49
C LEU A 147 20.39 2.03 7.35
N GLU A 148 21.45 2.67 6.86
CA GLU A 148 22.71 2.80 7.60
C GLU A 148 22.64 3.81 8.76
N THR A 149 21.82 4.84 8.65
CA THR A 149 21.89 6.00 9.57
C THR A 149 20.63 6.22 10.41
N GLU A 150 19.48 5.67 10.01
CA GLU A 150 18.20 6.08 10.57
C GLU A 150 17.22 4.93 10.86
N VAL A 151 17.55 3.68 10.47
CA VAL A 151 16.67 2.52 10.62
C VAL A 151 16.20 2.28 12.06
N ASP A 152 17.04 2.61 13.04
CA ASP A 152 16.76 2.44 14.46
C ASP A 152 16.11 3.68 15.12
N LYS A 153 15.79 4.72 14.33
CA LYS A 153 15.20 5.95 14.85
C LYS A 153 13.69 5.98 14.64
N ARG A 154 13.02 6.60 15.58
CA ARG A 154 11.57 6.89 15.52
C ARG A 154 11.32 8.34 15.89
N LEU A 155 10.28 8.91 15.33
CA LEU A 155 9.83 10.26 15.66
C LEU A 155 9.14 10.24 17.03
N GLU A 156 9.75 10.85 18.04
CA GLU A 156 9.20 10.98 19.38
C GLU A 156 8.19 12.15 19.47
N SER A 157 8.56 13.26 18.83
CA SER A 157 7.75 14.48 18.75
C SER A 157 8.17 15.26 17.52
N GLU A 158 7.42 16.31 17.18
CA GLU A 158 7.68 17.14 16.02
C GLU A 158 9.16 17.55 15.91
N GLY A 159 9.83 17.09 14.87
CA GLY A 159 11.23 17.39 14.60
C GLY A 159 12.27 16.66 15.48
N LYS A 160 11.86 15.75 16.36
CA LYS A 160 12.79 15.05 17.25
C LYS A 160 12.74 13.55 17.03
N PHE A 161 13.88 12.96 16.67
CA PHE A 161 14.08 11.52 16.53
C PHE A 161 14.87 10.95 17.69
N ILE A 162 14.44 9.79 18.18
CA ILE A 162 15.15 9.01 19.19
C ILE A 162 15.32 7.56 18.72
N THR A 163 16.26 6.85 19.30
CA THR A 163 16.43 5.43 18.99
C THR A 163 15.31 4.59 19.60
N ILE A 164 14.95 3.48 18.97
CA ILE A 164 13.89 2.57 19.41
C ILE A 164 14.06 2.16 20.87
N ASN A 165 15.29 1.89 21.30
CA ASN A 165 15.59 1.49 22.69
C ASN A 165 15.30 2.58 23.74
N ASN A 166 15.18 3.83 23.32
CA ASN A 166 14.91 4.97 24.18
C ASN A 166 13.46 5.48 24.07
N LEU A 167 12.62 4.82 23.28
CA LEU A 167 11.20 5.18 23.16
C LEU A 167 10.49 5.07 24.53
N PRO A 168 9.69 6.07 24.91
CA PRO A 168 8.83 5.97 26.08
C PRO A 168 7.85 4.80 25.91
N LYS A 169 7.63 4.01 26.98
CA LYS A 169 6.68 2.89 26.95
C LYS A 169 5.23 3.30 26.75
N ASP A 170 4.93 4.57 26.93
CA ASP A 170 3.62 5.18 26.66
C ASP A 170 3.52 5.81 25.29
N TRP A 171 4.54 5.69 24.44
CA TRP A 171 4.49 6.14 23.06
C TRP A 171 3.36 5.43 22.30
N ALA A 172 2.58 6.21 21.52
CA ALA A 172 1.30 5.75 20.97
C ALA A 172 1.43 4.49 20.11
N SER A 173 2.42 4.45 19.21
CA SER A 173 2.67 3.28 18.35
C SER A 173 3.12 2.05 19.14
N TYR A 174 3.88 2.21 20.22
CA TYR A 174 4.24 1.10 21.10
C TYR A 174 3.02 0.47 21.76
N LYS A 175 2.05 1.28 22.19
CA LYS A 175 0.79 0.79 22.76
C LYS A 175 -0.08 0.07 21.74
N VAL A 176 -0.12 0.56 20.50
CA VAL A 176 -0.86 -0.09 19.41
C VAL A 176 -0.23 -1.44 19.08
N GLN A 177 1.08 -1.52 18.92
CA GLN A 177 1.80 -2.76 18.66
C GLN A 177 1.66 -3.80 19.77
N SER A 178 1.78 -3.40 21.04
CA SER A 178 1.61 -4.32 22.16
C SER A 178 0.19 -4.86 22.23
N LYS A 179 -0.82 -4.06 21.89
CA LYS A 179 -2.22 -4.50 21.82
C LYS A 179 -2.51 -5.40 20.63
N GLN A 180 -1.88 -5.16 19.47
CA GLN A 180 -2.06 -6.02 18.30
C GLN A 180 -1.41 -7.38 18.50
N ASN A 181 -0.27 -7.45 19.18
CA ASN A 181 0.36 -8.71 19.57
C ASN A 181 -0.48 -9.51 20.58
N GLU A 182 -1.32 -8.83 21.38
CA GLU A 182 -2.24 -9.45 22.35
C GLU A 182 -3.63 -9.73 21.78
N LEU A 183 -4.08 -8.94 20.81
CA LEU A 183 -5.43 -8.95 20.25
C LEU A 183 -5.37 -9.04 18.73
N ASN A 184 -5.22 -10.25 18.21
CA ASN A 184 -5.44 -10.45 16.77
C ASN A 184 -6.85 -9.96 16.41
N SER A 185 -7.00 -9.37 15.21
CA SER A 185 -8.33 -9.01 14.72
C SER A 185 -9.23 -10.26 14.67
N PRO A 186 -10.55 -10.13 14.79
CA PRO A 186 -11.47 -11.27 14.67
C PRO A 186 -11.28 -12.07 13.38
N THR A 187 -10.94 -11.37 12.28
CA THR A 187 -10.66 -12.00 10.97
C THR A 187 -9.36 -12.78 11.00
N GLU A 188 -8.28 -12.21 11.54
CA GLU A 188 -6.98 -12.88 11.70
C GLU A 188 -7.10 -14.10 12.60
N ASN A 189 -7.86 -14.01 13.69
CA ASN A 189 -8.13 -15.15 14.56
C ASN A 189 -8.91 -16.25 13.83
N ALA A 190 -9.90 -15.92 13.01
CA ALA A 190 -10.65 -16.90 12.24
C ALA A 190 -9.77 -17.60 11.20
N ILE A 191 -8.95 -16.85 10.45
CA ILE A 191 -8.01 -17.38 9.46
C ILE A 191 -6.94 -18.25 10.16
N ARG A 192 -6.37 -17.78 11.26
CA ARG A 192 -5.39 -18.53 12.05
C ARG A 192 -5.97 -19.84 12.58
N LEU A 193 -7.19 -19.81 13.11
CA LEU A 193 -7.86 -21.02 13.62
C LEU A 193 -8.15 -22.01 12.48
N ALA A 194 -8.58 -21.55 11.31
CA ALA A 194 -8.78 -22.39 10.14
C ALA A 194 -7.45 -23.02 9.68
N PHE A 195 -6.38 -22.23 9.56
CA PHE A 195 -5.05 -22.71 9.20
C PHE A 195 -4.48 -23.71 10.21
N LEU A 196 -4.62 -23.44 11.51
CA LEU A 196 -4.20 -24.36 12.57
C LEU A 196 -4.99 -25.66 12.54
N HIS A 197 -6.26 -25.62 12.18
CA HIS A 197 -7.11 -26.81 12.09
C HIS A 197 -6.73 -27.70 10.91
N GLU A 198 -6.37 -27.09 9.76
CA GLU A 198 -5.97 -27.82 8.55
C GLU A 198 -4.51 -28.33 8.59
N ASN A 199 -3.64 -27.70 9.36
CA ASN A 199 -2.19 -27.96 9.36
C ASN A 199 -1.64 -28.31 10.75
N ARG A 200 -2.44 -28.91 11.62
CA ARG A 200 -2.05 -29.26 12.99
C ARG A 200 -0.72 -30.00 13.10
N ASP A 201 -0.50 -30.98 12.21
CA ASP A 201 0.69 -31.84 12.25
C ASP A 201 1.98 -31.10 11.79
N ILE A 202 1.85 -30.08 10.93
CA ILE A 202 2.97 -29.28 10.45
C ILE A 202 3.42 -28.27 11.50
N ILE A 203 2.47 -27.74 12.27
CA ILE A 203 2.71 -26.72 13.29
C ILE A 203 3.37 -27.33 14.52
N SER A 204 2.90 -28.50 14.97
CA SER A 204 3.53 -29.21 16.09
C SER A 204 5.00 -29.59 15.79
N ALA A 205 5.30 -29.99 14.56
CA ALA A 205 6.66 -30.31 14.15
C ALA A 205 7.59 -29.08 14.10
N ASN A 206 7.06 -27.90 13.84
CA ASN A 206 7.83 -26.66 13.82
C ASN A 206 8.03 -26.06 15.21
N GLU A 207 7.08 -26.23 16.13
CA GLU A 207 7.22 -25.85 17.54
C GLU A 207 8.30 -26.71 18.23
N ASP A 208 8.33 -28.02 17.95
CA ASP A 208 9.38 -28.92 18.44
C ASP A 208 10.79 -28.61 17.90
N LEU A 209 10.90 -27.95 16.73
CA LEU A 209 12.17 -27.50 16.15
C LEU A 209 12.61 -26.14 16.73
N ALA A 210 11.69 -25.24 17.00
CA ALA A 210 11.98 -23.93 17.58
C ALA A 210 12.47 -24.04 19.04
N ASP A 211 11.88 -24.96 19.82
CA ASP A 211 12.31 -25.23 21.19
C ASP A 211 13.73 -25.87 21.27
N LYS A 212 14.15 -26.58 20.24
CA LYS A 212 15.50 -27.17 20.15
C LYS A 212 16.59 -26.18 19.74
N GLU A 213 16.25 -25.11 19.04
CA GLU A 213 17.18 -24.03 18.68
C GLU A 213 17.43 -23.03 19.81
N THR A 214 16.58 -23.00 20.83
CA THR A 214 16.75 -22.16 22.03
C THR A 214 17.58 -22.80 23.15
N GLU A 215 17.98 -24.06 23.01
CA GLU A 215 18.84 -24.79 23.98
C GLU A 215 20.31 -24.88 23.54
N ILE A 216 20.75 -24.17 22.52
CA ILE A 216 22.15 -24.03 22.08
C ILE A 216 22.55 -22.58 22.25
#